data_880fd314b4980d98685c5b429d6e0812
#
_entry.id   880fd314b4980d98685c5b429d6e0812
#
_cell.length_a   1.000
_cell.length_b   1.000
_cell.length_c   1.000
_cell.angle_alpha   90.00
_cell.angle_beta   90.00
_cell.angle_gamma   90.00
#
_symmetry.space_group_name_H-M   'P 1'
#
loop_
_entity.id
_entity.type
_entity.pdbx_description
1 polymer ?
#
loop_
_entity_poly.entity_id
_entity_poly.type
_entity_poly.pdbx_seq_one_letter_code
_entity_poly.pdbx_strand_id
1 'polypeptide(L)'
;MRADATHPTIEADGLLYEGQRFRAEARLAGRVYGSAFGVDIAIAEPLVGHPVEIEGSDLLAFVGLPRPRFVAYPVPTHNAEKLHAYTLPRPRTNSRVKDLPDIALLAGSAAIEATELVAAIEATFANRGTHPVPSAFSDPPDGWAPVYTRMASEEGLDWADLTQLIDAARSFVDPVLAGRRGVWSPAEWRWSEPDG
;
A
#
# COMPACT_ATOMS: atom_id res chain seq x y z
N MET A 1 15.74 -19.14 -6.48
CA MET A 1 14.65 -18.97 -5.50
C MET A 1 14.33 -20.33 -4.89
N ARG A 2 14.15 -20.42 -3.58
CA ARG A 2 13.78 -21.65 -2.86
C ARG A 2 12.72 -21.31 -1.83
N ALA A 3 11.83 -22.25 -1.50
CA ALA A 3 10.88 -22.05 -0.41
C ALA A 3 11.63 -21.76 0.90
N ASP A 4 11.14 -20.81 1.69
CA ASP A 4 11.73 -20.49 2.99
C ASP A 4 11.27 -21.54 4.00
N ALA A 5 12.18 -22.44 4.36
CA ALA A 5 11.89 -23.51 5.31
C ALA A 5 11.75 -23.01 6.76
N THR A 6 12.24 -21.81 7.06
CA THR A 6 12.21 -21.21 8.40
C THR A 6 10.89 -20.48 8.66
N HIS A 7 10.35 -19.82 7.62
CA HIS A 7 9.09 -19.07 7.67
C HIS A 7 8.25 -19.40 6.43
N PRO A 8 7.67 -20.61 6.35
CA PRO A 8 7.01 -21.08 5.12
C PRO A 8 5.67 -20.41 4.85
N THR A 9 5.04 -19.82 5.88
CA THR A 9 3.73 -19.18 5.80
C THR A 9 3.86 -17.66 5.77
N ILE A 10 2.90 -17.01 5.10
CA ILE A 10 2.78 -15.56 5.10
C ILE A 10 1.81 -15.21 6.23
N GLU A 11 2.33 -14.61 7.28
CA GLU A 11 1.54 -14.09 8.40
C GLU A 11 1.85 -12.61 8.57
N ALA A 12 0.81 -11.79 8.53
CA ALA A 12 0.91 -10.38 8.85
C ALA A 12 -0.27 -10.00 9.75
N ASP A 13 0.03 -9.37 10.88
CA ASP A 13 -0.96 -8.84 11.83
C ASP A 13 -1.93 -9.87 12.41
N GLY A 14 -1.48 -11.13 12.55
CA GLY A 14 -2.34 -12.22 13.02
C GLY A 14 -3.29 -12.77 11.94
N LEU A 15 -3.19 -12.26 10.71
CA LEU A 15 -3.87 -12.81 9.54
C LEU A 15 -2.95 -13.77 8.81
N LEU A 16 -3.43 -14.98 8.59
CA LEU A 16 -2.75 -15.99 7.77
C LEU A 16 -3.20 -15.79 6.32
N TYR A 17 -2.23 -15.52 5.46
CA TYR A 17 -2.48 -15.44 4.02
C TYR A 17 -2.27 -16.81 3.38
N GLU A 18 -3.18 -17.20 2.48
CA GLU A 18 -2.93 -18.33 1.61
C GLU A 18 -1.80 -17.97 0.65
N GLY A 19 -0.67 -18.65 0.78
CA GLY A 19 0.50 -18.37 -0.03
C GLY A 19 1.77 -18.97 0.54
N GLN A 20 2.89 -18.59 -0.05
CA GLN A 20 4.19 -19.13 0.35
C GLN A 20 5.29 -18.08 0.27
N ARG A 21 6.16 -18.07 1.28
CA ARG A 21 7.39 -17.27 1.28
C ARG A 21 8.53 -18.03 0.65
N PHE A 22 9.26 -17.33 -0.21
CA PHE A 22 10.47 -17.82 -0.84
C PHE A 22 11.66 -16.98 -0.44
N ARG A 23 12.82 -17.64 -0.33
CA ARG A 23 14.10 -16.94 -0.22
C ARG A 23 14.75 -16.88 -1.59
N ALA A 24 15.08 -15.67 -2.03
CA ALA A 24 15.75 -15.42 -3.29
C ALA A 24 17.14 -14.80 -3.04
N GLU A 25 18.07 -15.07 -3.94
CA GLU A 25 19.39 -14.43 -3.97
C GLU A 25 19.77 -14.10 -5.42
N ALA A 26 20.38 -12.95 -5.62
CA ALA A 26 20.98 -12.59 -6.88
C ALA A 26 22.38 -13.21 -6.97
N ARG A 27 22.76 -13.71 -8.17
CA ARG A 27 24.10 -14.24 -8.43
C ARG A 27 24.67 -13.61 -9.67
N LEU A 28 25.91 -13.12 -9.55
CA LEU A 28 26.70 -12.60 -10.63
C LEU A 28 27.97 -13.45 -10.77
N ALA A 29 28.24 -13.98 -11.94
CA ALA A 29 29.40 -14.88 -12.20
C ALA A 29 29.53 -16.02 -11.16
N GLY A 30 28.39 -16.61 -10.75
CA GLY A 30 28.34 -17.70 -9.77
C GLY A 30 28.48 -17.31 -8.32
N ARG A 31 28.77 -16.06 -8.00
CA ARG A 31 28.85 -15.53 -6.63
C ARG A 31 27.56 -14.83 -6.22
N VAL A 32 27.19 -14.94 -4.94
CA VAL A 32 26.05 -14.18 -4.41
C VAL A 32 26.37 -12.69 -4.45
N TYR A 33 25.44 -11.91 -5.02
CA TYR A 33 25.52 -10.46 -5.12
C TYR A 33 24.49 -9.82 -4.18
N GLY A 34 24.96 -8.99 -3.27
CA GLY A 34 24.13 -8.38 -2.25
C GLY A 34 23.68 -9.40 -1.18
N SER A 35 22.54 -9.12 -0.57
CA SER A 35 21.92 -9.97 0.46
C SER A 35 20.78 -10.79 -0.12
N ALA A 36 20.50 -11.94 0.47
CA ALA A 36 19.29 -12.69 0.17
C ALA A 36 18.05 -11.92 0.64
N PHE A 37 16.96 -12.01 -0.10
CA PHE A 37 15.70 -11.32 0.18
C PHE A 37 14.51 -12.27 0.13
N GLY A 38 13.42 -11.90 0.81
CA GLY A 38 12.17 -12.63 0.79
C GLY A 38 11.32 -12.26 -0.42
N VAL A 39 10.60 -13.23 -0.96
CA VAL A 39 9.54 -13.05 -1.95
C VAL A 39 8.31 -13.77 -1.44
N ASP A 40 7.25 -13.02 -1.17
CA ASP A 40 5.97 -13.55 -0.72
C ASP A 40 5.03 -13.65 -1.92
N ILE A 41 4.46 -14.83 -2.12
CA ILE A 41 3.43 -15.08 -3.13
C ILE A 41 2.15 -15.39 -2.38
N ALA A 42 1.24 -14.42 -2.33
CA ALA A 42 -0.09 -14.56 -1.76
C ALA A 42 -1.13 -14.88 -2.84
N ILE A 43 -2.14 -15.65 -2.49
CA ILE A 43 -3.20 -16.12 -3.39
C ILE A 43 -4.55 -15.75 -2.77
N ALA A 44 -5.55 -15.55 -3.60
CA ALA A 44 -6.96 -15.43 -3.21
C ALA A 44 -7.38 -14.13 -2.48
N GLU A 45 -6.68 -13.02 -2.69
CA GLU A 45 -7.23 -11.72 -2.31
C GLU A 45 -8.17 -11.20 -3.41
N PRO A 46 -9.34 -10.63 -3.04
CA PRO A 46 -10.23 -10.03 -4.04
C PRO A 46 -9.57 -8.82 -4.67
N LEU A 47 -9.47 -8.82 -5.99
CA LEU A 47 -8.97 -7.69 -6.76
C LEU A 47 -10.15 -6.87 -7.26
N VAL A 48 -10.19 -5.59 -6.91
CA VAL A 48 -11.07 -4.59 -7.50
C VAL A 48 -10.23 -3.67 -8.37
N GLY A 49 -10.65 -3.47 -9.61
CA GLY A 49 -9.86 -2.80 -10.64
C GLY A 49 -8.98 -3.77 -11.45
N HIS A 50 -8.21 -3.21 -12.35
CA HIS A 50 -7.33 -3.97 -13.23
C HIS A 50 -5.87 -3.76 -12.84
N PRO A 51 -5.04 -4.83 -12.83
CA PRO A 51 -3.60 -4.68 -12.71
C PRO A 51 -3.05 -3.76 -13.82
N VAL A 52 -2.08 -2.94 -13.47
CA VAL A 52 -1.47 -1.96 -14.39
C VAL A 52 -0.06 -2.42 -14.74
N GLU A 53 0.27 -2.42 -16.04
CA GLU A 53 1.66 -2.61 -16.44
C GLU A 53 2.46 -1.33 -16.19
N ILE A 54 3.57 -1.45 -15.48
CA ILE A 54 4.53 -0.38 -15.24
C ILE A 54 5.90 -0.74 -15.79
N GLU A 55 6.58 0.23 -16.38
CA GLU A 55 7.97 0.07 -16.80
C GLU A 55 8.90 0.45 -15.64
N GLY A 56 9.87 -0.41 -15.38
CA GLY A 56 10.94 -0.13 -14.42
C GLY A 56 11.96 0.86 -14.96
N SER A 57 12.98 1.13 -14.14
CA SER A 57 14.07 2.02 -14.54
C SER A 57 14.95 1.43 -15.65
N ASP A 58 15.61 2.28 -16.38
CA ASP A 58 16.53 1.94 -17.46
C ASP A 58 17.99 1.73 -16.99
N LEU A 59 18.18 1.42 -15.73
CA LEU A 59 19.51 1.25 -15.10
C LEU A 59 20.45 0.32 -15.86
N LEU A 60 19.91 -0.62 -16.64
CA LEU A 60 20.68 -1.58 -17.42
C LEU A 60 20.71 -1.27 -18.93
N ALA A 61 20.24 -0.10 -19.34
CA ALA A 61 20.25 0.31 -20.75
C ALA A 61 21.68 0.36 -21.32
N PHE A 62 22.67 0.71 -20.51
CA PHE A 62 24.08 0.77 -20.90
C PHE A 62 24.69 -0.59 -21.32
N VAL A 63 24.05 -1.71 -20.96
CA VAL A 63 24.42 -3.06 -21.39
C VAL A 63 23.43 -3.65 -22.40
N GLY A 64 22.54 -2.83 -22.98
CA GLY A 64 21.59 -3.24 -24.02
C GLY A 64 20.40 -4.02 -23.48
N LEU A 65 20.14 -4.03 -22.17
CA LEU A 65 18.96 -4.66 -21.59
C LEU A 65 17.76 -3.70 -21.61
N PRO A 66 16.58 -4.14 -22.07
CA PRO A 66 15.38 -3.30 -22.05
C PRO A 66 14.92 -3.05 -20.60
N ARG A 67 14.09 -2.03 -20.43
CA ARG A 67 13.40 -1.77 -19.17
C ARG A 67 12.56 -2.98 -18.77
N PRO A 68 12.65 -3.44 -17.51
CA PRO A 68 11.79 -4.50 -17.03
C PRO A 68 10.33 -4.02 -16.97
N ARG A 69 9.40 -4.91 -17.29
CA ARG A 69 7.96 -4.65 -17.13
C ARG A 69 7.46 -5.39 -15.89
N PHE A 70 6.64 -4.70 -15.12
CA PHE A 70 5.99 -5.24 -13.93
C PHE A 70 4.49 -5.12 -14.09
N VAL A 71 3.77 -6.11 -13.58
CA VAL A 71 2.32 -6.02 -13.36
C VAL A 71 2.12 -5.53 -11.94
N ALA A 72 1.63 -4.30 -11.80
CA ALA A 72 1.38 -3.69 -10.50
C ALA A 72 -0.03 -4.02 -10.01
N TYR A 73 -0.13 -4.16 -8.70
CA TYR A 73 -1.38 -4.37 -8.00
C TYR A 73 -2.31 -3.15 -8.16
N PRO A 74 -3.65 -3.33 -8.31
CA PRO A 74 -4.56 -2.21 -8.49
C PRO A 74 -4.50 -1.22 -7.33
N VAL A 75 -4.30 0.05 -7.63
CA VAL A 75 -4.14 1.11 -6.61
C VAL A 75 -5.35 1.21 -5.68
N PRO A 76 -6.62 1.13 -6.14
CA PRO A 76 -7.78 1.12 -5.25
C PRO A 76 -7.75 -0.02 -4.22
N THR A 77 -7.45 -1.24 -4.67
CA THR A 77 -7.35 -2.41 -3.76
C THR A 77 -6.20 -2.25 -2.77
N HIS A 78 -5.05 -1.77 -3.23
CA HIS A 78 -3.90 -1.55 -2.36
C HIS A 78 -4.19 -0.49 -1.28
N ASN A 79 -4.87 0.62 -1.64
CA ASN A 79 -5.32 1.61 -0.67
C ASN A 79 -6.32 1.02 0.34
N ALA A 80 -7.27 0.21 -0.12
CA ALA A 80 -8.25 -0.44 0.75
C ALA A 80 -7.59 -1.36 1.78
N GLU A 81 -6.57 -2.13 1.37
CA GLU A 81 -5.79 -2.98 2.27
C GLU A 81 -4.99 -2.17 3.30
N LYS A 82 -4.38 -1.05 2.87
CA LYS A 82 -3.67 -0.15 3.79
C LYS A 82 -4.61 0.51 4.78
N LEU A 83 -5.78 0.96 4.33
CA LEU A 83 -6.81 1.49 5.20
C LEU A 83 -7.28 0.44 6.21
N HIS A 84 -7.57 -0.78 5.76
CA HIS A 84 -7.96 -1.89 6.64
C HIS A 84 -6.88 -2.18 7.70
N ALA A 85 -5.61 -2.29 7.28
CA ALA A 85 -4.50 -2.55 8.19
C ALA A 85 -4.27 -1.41 9.20
N TYR A 86 -4.45 -0.16 8.76
CA TYR A 86 -4.33 1.02 9.61
C TYR A 86 -5.42 1.06 10.69
N THR A 87 -6.67 0.76 10.32
CA THR A 87 -7.85 0.85 11.20
C THR A 87 -8.12 -0.42 12.01
N LEU A 88 -7.36 -1.50 11.79
CA LEU A 88 -7.53 -2.79 12.46
C LEU A 88 -7.35 -2.63 13.98
N PRO A 89 -8.36 -2.95 14.79
CA PRO A 89 -8.25 -2.94 16.25
C PRO A 89 -7.17 -3.91 16.74
N ARG A 90 -6.26 -3.43 17.58
CA ARG A 90 -5.12 -4.22 18.06
C ARG A 90 -5.09 -4.24 19.58
N PRO A 91 -4.73 -5.38 20.20
CA PRO A 91 -4.56 -5.48 21.66
C PRO A 91 -3.32 -4.72 22.17
N ARG A 92 -2.39 -4.38 21.28
CA ARG A 92 -1.17 -3.60 21.58
C ARG A 92 -1.15 -2.36 20.70
N THR A 93 -0.39 -1.35 21.12
CA THR A 93 -0.18 -0.13 20.33
C THR A 93 0.24 -0.50 18.90
N ASN A 94 -0.48 0.05 17.94
CA ASN A 94 -0.19 -0.17 16.52
C ASN A 94 1.22 0.33 16.19
N SER A 95 2.08 -0.55 15.71
CA SER A 95 3.46 -0.24 15.32
C SER A 95 3.63 -0.02 13.80
N ARG A 96 2.55 -0.07 13.03
CA ARG A 96 2.58 0.01 11.57
C ARG A 96 2.53 1.45 11.06
N VAL A 97 3.45 2.27 11.55
CA VAL A 97 3.58 3.68 11.12
C VAL A 97 3.68 3.81 9.60
N LYS A 98 4.25 2.81 8.92
CA LYS A 98 4.44 2.82 7.46
C LYS A 98 3.15 2.72 6.64
N ASP A 99 2.07 2.13 7.17
CA ASP A 99 0.83 1.99 6.41
C ASP A 99 0.16 3.35 6.15
N LEU A 100 0.37 4.32 7.02
CA LEU A 100 -0.20 5.66 6.86
C LEU A 100 0.41 6.44 5.68
N PRO A 101 1.74 6.62 5.55
CA PRO A 101 2.31 7.23 4.35
C PRO A 101 2.05 6.44 3.08
N ASP A 102 1.93 5.10 3.15
CA ASP A 102 1.61 4.30 1.98
C ASP A 102 0.26 4.70 1.37
N ILE A 103 -0.76 5.02 2.19
CA ILE A 103 -2.06 5.52 1.72
C ILE A 103 -1.88 6.81 0.89
N ALA A 104 -1.13 7.78 1.42
CA ALA A 104 -0.91 9.04 0.73
C ALA A 104 -0.03 8.88 -0.52
N LEU A 105 1.02 8.06 -0.47
CA LEU A 105 1.87 7.75 -1.63
C LEU A 105 1.07 7.09 -2.76
N LEU A 106 0.20 6.15 -2.42
CA LEU A 106 -0.69 5.50 -3.39
C LEU A 106 -1.70 6.50 -3.98
N ALA A 107 -2.26 7.38 -3.16
CA ALA A 107 -3.13 8.47 -3.63
C ALA A 107 -2.41 9.42 -4.58
N GLY A 108 -1.11 9.65 -4.38
CA GLY A 108 -0.26 10.45 -5.27
C GLY A 108 0.12 9.76 -6.59
N SER A 109 -0.06 8.44 -6.70
CA SER A 109 0.47 7.65 -7.81
C SER A 109 -0.41 7.62 -9.06
N ALA A 110 -1.73 7.77 -8.93
CA ALA A 110 -2.68 7.65 -10.03
C ALA A 110 -4.00 8.37 -9.75
N ALA A 111 -4.73 8.72 -10.81
CA ALA A 111 -6.14 9.09 -10.71
C ALA A 111 -6.97 7.85 -10.31
N ILE A 112 -7.96 8.06 -9.45
CA ILE A 112 -8.77 6.96 -8.88
C ILE A 112 -10.24 7.36 -8.94
N GLU A 113 -11.08 6.50 -9.49
CA GLU A 113 -12.53 6.64 -9.44
C GLU A 113 -13.05 6.35 -8.01
N ALA A 114 -13.87 7.24 -7.47
CA ALA A 114 -14.44 7.05 -6.14
C ALA A 114 -15.22 5.73 -6.01
N THR A 115 -15.94 5.34 -7.07
CA THR A 115 -16.70 4.08 -7.12
C THR A 115 -15.80 2.86 -7.05
N GLU A 116 -14.62 2.88 -7.67
CA GLU A 116 -13.65 1.79 -7.59
C GLU A 116 -13.03 1.70 -6.20
N LEU A 117 -12.70 2.85 -5.59
CA LEU A 117 -12.14 2.86 -4.24
C LEU A 117 -13.15 2.38 -3.20
N VAL A 118 -14.42 2.80 -3.29
CA VAL A 118 -15.49 2.30 -2.42
C VAL A 118 -15.64 0.79 -2.55
N ALA A 119 -15.74 0.28 -3.80
CA ALA A 119 -15.88 -1.15 -4.05
C ALA A 119 -14.67 -1.94 -3.50
N ALA A 120 -13.46 -1.40 -3.63
CA ALA A 120 -12.25 -2.02 -3.08
C ALA A 120 -12.28 -2.06 -1.54
N ILE A 121 -12.68 -0.96 -0.90
CA ILE A 121 -12.82 -0.88 0.57
C ILE A 121 -13.84 -1.91 1.05
N GLU A 122 -15.05 -1.92 0.47
CA GLU A 122 -16.11 -2.84 0.85
C GLU A 122 -15.68 -4.30 0.68
N ALA A 123 -15.09 -4.64 -0.48
CA ALA A 123 -14.61 -6.00 -0.75
C ALA A 123 -13.51 -6.43 0.22
N THR A 124 -12.53 -5.56 0.51
CA THR A 124 -11.43 -5.86 1.42
C THR A 124 -11.93 -6.08 2.85
N PHE A 125 -12.76 -5.17 3.37
CA PHE A 125 -13.28 -5.30 4.73
C PHE A 125 -14.22 -6.50 4.88
N ALA A 126 -15.07 -6.78 3.89
CA ALA A 126 -15.92 -7.97 3.88
C ALA A 126 -15.11 -9.27 3.84
N ASN A 127 -14.08 -9.35 2.99
CA ASN A 127 -13.21 -10.52 2.88
C ASN A 127 -12.43 -10.78 4.19
N ARG A 128 -11.91 -9.74 4.82
CA ARG A 128 -11.15 -9.83 6.08
C ARG A 128 -12.05 -10.13 7.28
N GLY A 129 -13.26 -9.59 7.34
CA GLY A 129 -14.25 -9.83 8.38
C GLY A 129 -13.83 -9.49 9.81
N THR A 130 -12.83 -8.63 9.98
CA THR A 130 -12.21 -8.34 11.30
C THR A 130 -12.89 -7.16 12.03
N HIS A 131 -13.32 -6.15 11.26
CA HIS A 131 -13.99 -4.95 11.77
C HIS A 131 -14.76 -4.27 10.64
N PRO A 132 -15.75 -3.40 10.94
CA PRO A 132 -16.50 -2.68 9.92
C PRO A 132 -15.65 -1.59 9.25
N VAL A 133 -16.08 -1.16 8.07
CA VAL A 133 -15.54 0.04 7.40
C VAL A 133 -15.73 1.24 8.34
N PRO A 134 -14.70 2.04 8.60
CA PRO A 134 -14.82 3.21 9.47
C PRO A 134 -15.67 4.31 8.80
N SER A 135 -16.34 5.13 9.61
CA SER A 135 -17.10 6.28 9.10
C SER A 135 -16.23 7.49 8.75
N ALA A 136 -15.01 7.54 9.27
CA ALA A 136 -14.00 8.57 9.00
C ALA A 136 -12.60 8.02 9.31
N PHE A 137 -11.58 8.67 8.76
CA PHE A 137 -10.19 8.35 8.99
C PHE A 137 -9.79 8.71 10.43
N SER A 138 -9.38 7.72 11.22
CA SER A 138 -9.02 7.88 12.63
C SER A 138 -7.66 8.55 12.81
N ASP A 139 -7.47 9.19 13.98
CA ASP A 139 -6.14 9.68 14.37
C ASP A 139 -5.17 8.51 14.59
N PRO A 140 -3.87 8.70 14.26
CA PRO A 140 -2.86 7.73 14.56
C PRO A 140 -2.64 7.62 16.09
N PRO A 141 -2.11 6.48 16.56
CA PRO A 141 -1.76 6.33 17.97
C PRO A 141 -0.77 7.38 18.46
N ASP A 142 -0.89 7.75 19.73
CA ASP A 142 0.09 8.58 20.42
C ASP A 142 1.50 8.00 20.27
N GLY A 143 2.48 8.88 20.08
CA GLY A 143 3.88 8.49 19.94
C GLY A 143 4.34 8.17 18.50
N TRP A 144 3.45 8.19 17.50
CA TRP A 144 3.89 8.03 16.10
C TRP A 144 4.63 9.23 15.54
N ALA A 145 4.36 10.44 16.02
CA ALA A 145 4.93 11.67 15.47
C ALA A 145 6.47 11.65 15.37
N PRO A 146 7.26 11.34 16.43
CA PRO A 146 8.73 11.32 16.32
C PRO A 146 9.24 10.21 15.41
N VAL A 147 8.55 9.06 15.35
CA VAL A 147 8.93 7.95 14.47
C VAL A 147 8.68 8.33 13.01
N TYR A 148 7.53 8.93 12.74
CA TYR A 148 7.18 9.38 11.40
C TYR A 148 8.11 10.51 10.90
N THR A 149 8.37 11.54 11.71
CA THR A 149 9.23 12.67 11.32
C THR A 149 10.63 12.19 10.90
N ARG A 150 11.19 11.23 11.65
CA ARG A 150 12.47 10.62 11.28
C ARG A 150 12.37 9.87 9.95
N MET A 151 11.35 9.03 9.78
CA MET A 151 11.13 8.27 8.56
C MET A 151 10.91 9.21 7.35
N ALA A 152 10.10 10.26 7.51
CA ALA A 152 9.86 11.24 6.45
C ALA A 152 11.15 11.91 5.96
N SER A 153 12.05 12.25 6.91
CA SER A 153 13.36 12.82 6.59
C SER A 153 14.29 11.80 5.90
N GLU A 154 14.32 10.55 6.37
CA GLU A 154 15.17 9.50 5.82
C GLU A 154 14.75 9.07 4.41
N GLU A 155 13.44 8.99 4.16
CA GLU A 155 12.86 8.53 2.91
C GLU A 155 12.52 9.67 1.94
N GLY A 156 12.66 10.94 2.35
CA GLY A 156 12.37 12.11 1.53
C GLY A 156 10.88 12.25 1.18
N LEU A 157 9.99 12.00 2.15
CA LEU A 157 8.55 12.12 1.94
C LEU A 157 8.11 13.59 1.87
N ASP A 158 7.10 13.86 1.03
CA ASP A 158 6.56 15.22 0.83
C ASP A 158 5.90 15.82 2.09
N TRP A 159 5.37 14.97 2.97
CA TRP A 159 4.77 15.38 4.25
C TRP A 159 5.82 15.31 5.36
N ALA A 160 6.35 16.47 5.78
CA ALA A 160 7.47 16.54 6.72
C ALA A 160 7.10 16.09 8.15
N ASP A 161 5.85 16.21 8.53
CA ASP A 161 5.33 15.83 9.85
C ASP A 161 4.04 15.03 9.78
N LEU A 162 3.68 14.42 10.91
CA LEU A 162 2.51 13.54 11.00
C LEU A 162 1.19 14.28 10.75
N THR A 163 1.09 15.56 11.10
CA THR A 163 -0.13 16.38 10.89
C THR A 163 -0.38 16.56 9.41
N GLN A 164 0.63 16.97 8.65
CA GLN A 164 0.54 17.12 7.19
C GLN A 164 0.14 15.82 6.52
N LEU A 165 0.71 14.69 6.95
CA LEU A 165 0.37 13.38 6.42
C LEU A 165 -1.08 12.99 6.71
N ILE A 166 -1.57 13.23 7.95
CA ILE A 166 -2.95 12.93 8.32
C ILE A 166 -3.91 13.77 7.48
N ASP A 167 -3.64 15.05 7.32
CA ASP A 167 -4.48 15.95 6.51
C ASP A 167 -4.52 15.50 5.05
N ALA A 168 -3.38 15.07 4.50
CA ALA A 168 -3.30 14.52 3.16
C ALA A 168 -4.11 13.22 3.03
N ALA A 169 -3.98 12.28 3.97
CA ALA A 169 -4.74 11.04 3.96
C ALA A 169 -6.25 11.27 4.13
N ARG A 170 -6.65 12.17 5.01
CA ARG A 170 -8.05 12.55 5.23
C ARG A 170 -8.69 13.18 3.99
N SER A 171 -7.99 14.09 3.33
CA SER A 171 -8.51 14.72 2.10
C SER A 171 -8.80 13.72 1.00
N PHE A 172 -8.10 12.58 1.00
CA PHE A 172 -8.32 11.47 0.08
C PHE A 172 -9.42 10.50 0.56
N VAL A 173 -9.35 10.03 1.81
CA VAL A 173 -10.18 8.94 2.31
C VAL A 173 -11.55 9.39 2.80
N ASP A 174 -11.63 10.47 3.61
CA ASP A 174 -12.89 10.88 4.26
C ASP A 174 -14.02 11.21 3.27
N PRO A 175 -13.78 11.90 2.14
CA PRO A 175 -14.84 12.14 1.17
C PRO A 175 -15.44 10.86 0.62
N VAL A 176 -14.62 9.84 0.37
CA VAL A 176 -15.07 8.53 -0.15
C VAL A 176 -15.89 7.79 0.90
N LEU A 177 -15.44 7.77 2.16
CA LEU A 177 -16.19 7.20 3.28
C LEU A 177 -17.53 7.92 3.51
N ALA A 178 -17.61 9.22 3.20
CA ALA A 178 -18.84 10.01 3.24
C ALA A 178 -19.72 9.88 1.98
N GLY A 179 -19.38 8.97 1.05
CA GLY A 179 -20.17 8.72 -0.16
C GLY A 179 -19.89 9.67 -1.34
N ARG A 180 -18.73 10.36 -1.35
CA ARG A 180 -18.29 11.20 -2.48
C ARG A 180 -18.27 10.39 -3.77
N ARG A 181 -18.63 11.05 -4.86
CA ARG A 181 -18.46 10.59 -6.24
C ARG A 181 -17.41 11.46 -6.93
N GLY A 182 -16.96 11.02 -8.12
CA GLY A 182 -15.99 11.75 -8.93
C GLY A 182 -14.64 11.04 -8.98
N VAL A 183 -13.64 11.73 -9.51
CA VAL A 183 -12.30 11.23 -9.76
C VAL A 183 -11.30 11.95 -8.87
N TRP A 184 -10.43 11.22 -8.23
CA TRP A 184 -9.28 11.78 -7.52
C TRP A 184 -8.22 12.29 -8.49
N SER A 185 -7.80 13.52 -8.31
CA SER A 185 -6.67 14.12 -9.03
C SER A 185 -5.44 14.17 -8.12
N PRO A 186 -4.43 13.33 -8.35
CA PRO A 186 -3.20 13.36 -7.55
C PRO A 186 -2.43 14.68 -7.70
N ALA A 187 -2.47 15.30 -8.88
CA ALA A 187 -1.78 16.55 -9.15
C ALA A 187 -2.40 17.75 -8.40
N GLU A 188 -3.71 17.74 -8.20
CA GLU A 188 -4.44 18.80 -7.49
C GLU A 188 -4.72 18.44 -6.04
N TRP A 189 -4.45 17.20 -5.63
CA TRP A 189 -4.72 16.61 -4.32
C TRP A 189 -6.17 16.81 -3.86
N ARG A 190 -7.12 16.55 -4.79
CA ARG A 190 -8.56 16.72 -4.54
C ARG A 190 -9.41 15.81 -5.41
N TRP A 191 -10.62 15.58 -4.94
CA TRP A 191 -11.67 14.94 -5.72
C TRP A 191 -12.33 15.95 -6.67
N SER A 192 -12.56 15.56 -7.93
CA SER A 192 -13.39 16.34 -8.86
C SER A 192 -14.83 16.42 -8.37
N GLU A 193 -15.57 17.42 -8.85
CA GLU A 193 -17.02 17.39 -8.72
C GLU A 193 -17.58 16.24 -9.58
N PRO A 194 -18.65 15.55 -9.13
CA PRO A 194 -19.29 14.56 -9.96
C PRO A 194 -19.86 15.25 -11.21
N ASP A 195 -19.66 14.62 -12.36
CA ASP A 195 -20.33 15.06 -13.59
C ASP A 195 -21.84 15.00 -13.36
N GLY A 196 -22.52 16.14 -13.56
CA GLY A 196 -23.93 16.34 -13.32
C GLY A 196 -24.84 15.62 -14.31
#